data_f84fccc22ec385b5f99664e8263670b2
#
_entry.id   f84fccc22ec385b5f99664e8263670b2
#
_cell.length_a   1.000
_cell.length_b   1.000
_cell.length_c   1.000
_cell.angle_alpha   90.00
_cell.angle_beta   90.00
_cell.angle_gamma   90.00
#
_symmetry.space_group_name_H-M   'P 1'
#
loop_
_entity.id
_entity.type
_entity.pdbx_description
1 polymer ?
#
loop_
_entity_poly.entity_id
_entity_poly.type
_entity_poly.pdbx_seq_one_letter_code
_entity_poly.pdbx_strand_id
1 'polypeptide(L)'
;YLAHQLDLSLGALGLGTLDLFHLHNPEQQLAHLGPEAFYAAIQRAFEACEGFVAAGKIRAYGVATWNGFRVPPGQAGHLSLARLLNAAGGAGGRDHHFRWIQLPLNLAMPEAFLIPTQEVDGTVLTPLAAAQALGLQVQTSASIMQARILNQLPDGFAAAFGLRTPAQAALQFTRSCPGVSTALCGMGQAAHVAENIEVMALPKLAPEALGSLFG
;
A
#
# COMPACT_ATOMS: atom_id res chain seq x y z
N TYR A 1 18.42 -5.26 14.04
CA TYR A 1 17.67 -6.03 13.03
C TYR A 1 17.48 -5.22 11.74
N LEU A 2 16.81 -4.04 11.78
CA LEU A 2 16.47 -3.26 10.58
C LEU A 2 17.70 -2.89 9.73
N ALA A 3 18.79 -2.44 10.36
CA ALA A 3 20.02 -2.10 9.63
C ALA A 3 20.58 -3.29 8.85
N HIS A 4 20.60 -4.48 9.48
CA HIS A 4 21.05 -5.70 8.80
C HIS A 4 20.15 -6.07 7.62
N GLN A 5 18.82 -5.97 7.76
CA GLN A 5 17.87 -6.24 6.67
C GLN A 5 18.02 -5.24 5.51
N LEU A 6 18.27 -3.98 5.82
CA LEU A 6 18.56 -2.96 4.81
C LEU A 6 19.86 -3.28 4.05
N ASP A 7 20.93 -3.62 4.77
CA ASP A 7 22.21 -3.94 4.14
C ASP A 7 22.10 -5.19 3.24
N LEU A 8 21.33 -6.21 3.66
CA LEU A 8 21.04 -7.37 2.82
C LEU A 8 20.26 -6.98 1.56
N SER A 9 19.27 -6.10 1.67
CA SER A 9 18.47 -5.63 0.54
C SER A 9 19.33 -4.83 -0.45
N LEU A 10 20.15 -3.91 0.04
CA LEU A 10 21.08 -3.14 -0.79
C LEU A 10 22.06 -4.06 -1.52
N GLY A 11 22.64 -5.03 -0.81
CA GLY A 11 23.56 -6.01 -1.40
C GLY A 11 22.90 -6.89 -2.46
N ALA A 12 21.69 -7.41 -2.18
CA ALA A 12 20.95 -8.24 -3.12
C ALA A 12 20.53 -7.52 -4.39
N LEU A 13 20.21 -6.22 -4.29
CA LEU A 13 19.82 -5.37 -5.42
C LEU A 13 21.02 -4.75 -6.15
N GLY A 14 22.22 -4.78 -5.56
CA GLY A 14 23.39 -4.11 -6.10
C GLY A 14 23.26 -2.57 -6.10
N LEU A 15 22.52 -2.02 -5.14
CA LEU A 15 22.23 -0.58 -5.05
C LEU A 15 22.92 0.04 -3.83
N GLY A 16 23.29 1.31 -3.95
CA GLY A 16 23.79 2.10 -2.82
C GLY A 16 22.67 2.78 -2.01
N THR A 17 21.52 2.98 -2.61
CA THR A 17 20.36 3.66 -2.00
C THR A 17 19.07 3.01 -2.50
N LEU A 18 18.09 2.80 -1.60
CA LEU A 18 16.71 2.44 -1.96
C LEU A 18 15.84 3.69 -1.99
N ASP A 19 14.93 3.79 -2.96
CA ASP A 19 13.94 4.86 -2.99
C ASP A 19 12.94 4.72 -1.84
N LEU A 20 12.59 3.47 -1.46
CA LEU A 20 11.60 3.18 -0.46
C LEU A 20 11.95 1.91 0.33
N PHE A 21 11.85 2.02 1.66
CA PHE A 21 12.01 0.90 2.59
C PHE A 21 10.75 0.73 3.44
N HIS A 22 10.12 -0.46 3.40
CA HIS A 22 8.91 -0.75 4.16
C HIS A 22 9.18 -1.57 5.44
N LEU A 23 8.54 -1.19 6.54
CA LEU A 23 8.29 -2.10 7.66
C LEU A 23 7.13 -3.02 7.27
N HIS A 24 7.40 -4.32 7.19
CA HIS A 24 6.45 -5.30 6.67
C HIS A 24 5.64 -5.98 7.78
N ASN A 25 4.31 -5.90 7.69
CA ASN A 25 3.33 -6.50 8.61
C ASN A 25 3.61 -6.21 10.10
N PRO A 26 3.88 -4.95 10.50
CA PRO A 26 4.15 -4.64 11.90
C PRO A 26 2.94 -4.91 12.80
N GLU A 27 1.72 -4.91 12.27
CA GLU A 27 0.48 -5.18 13.00
C GLU A 27 0.49 -6.53 13.71
N GLN A 28 1.31 -7.47 13.29
CA GLN A 28 1.48 -8.76 13.95
C GLN A 28 2.01 -8.60 15.38
N GLN A 29 2.75 -7.54 15.67
CA GLN A 29 3.24 -7.26 17.01
C GLN A 29 2.19 -6.62 17.93
N LEU A 30 1.11 -6.08 17.36
CA LEU A 30 0.09 -5.37 18.13
C LEU A 30 -0.60 -6.28 19.16
N ALA A 31 -0.87 -7.53 18.80
CA ALA A 31 -1.48 -8.52 19.70
C ALA A 31 -0.57 -8.86 20.90
N HIS A 32 0.74 -8.74 20.76
CA HIS A 32 1.72 -9.08 21.80
C HIS A 32 2.07 -7.90 22.69
N LEU A 33 2.14 -6.71 22.11
CA LEU A 33 2.62 -5.50 22.80
C LEU A 33 1.48 -4.66 23.39
N GLY A 34 0.29 -4.76 22.84
CA GLY A 34 -0.78 -3.79 23.06
C GLY A 34 -0.50 -2.44 22.36
N PRO A 35 -1.54 -1.59 22.20
CA PRO A 35 -1.47 -0.42 21.33
C PRO A 35 -0.36 0.57 21.71
N GLU A 36 -0.22 0.94 22.99
CA GLU A 36 0.73 1.98 23.40
C GLU A 36 2.19 1.55 23.21
N ALA A 37 2.54 0.35 23.69
CA ALA A 37 3.89 -0.19 23.51
C ALA A 37 4.22 -0.46 22.03
N PHE A 38 3.22 -0.84 21.24
CA PHE A 38 3.35 -1.03 19.79
C PHE A 38 3.74 0.29 19.10
N TYR A 39 2.99 1.38 19.29
CA TYR A 39 3.30 2.64 18.62
C TYR A 39 4.62 3.26 19.14
N ALA A 40 4.97 3.04 20.39
CA ALA A 40 6.30 3.40 20.89
C ALA A 40 7.42 2.58 20.20
N ALA A 41 7.17 1.30 19.90
CA ALA A 41 8.11 0.48 19.13
C ALA A 41 8.21 0.93 17.65
N ILE A 42 7.09 1.31 17.06
CA ILE A 42 7.04 1.89 15.71
C ILE A 42 7.85 3.19 15.65
N GLN A 43 7.69 4.08 16.62
CA GLN A 43 8.48 5.31 16.66
C GLN A 43 9.99 5.02 16.66
N ARG A 44 10.45 4.11 17.52
CA ARG A 44 11.88 3.71 17.52
C ARG A 44 12.34 3.10 16.19
N ALA A 45 11.47 2.35 15.51
CA ALA A 45 11.77 1.84 14.18
C ALA A 45 11.86 2.96 13.13
N PHE A 46 11.01 3.98 13.25
CA PHE A 46 11.06 5.16 12.39
C PHE A 46 12.31 6.02 12.68
N GLU A 47 12.73 6.17 13.94
CA GLU A 47 14.02 6.80 14.30
C GLU A 47 15.19 6.11 13.59
N ALA A 48 15.20 4.78 13.55
CA ALA A 48 16.20 4.04 12.80
C ALA A 48 16.12 4.33 11.28
N CYS A 49 14.89 4.40 10.72
CA CYS A 49 14.69 4.75 9.31
C CYS A 49 15.18 6.18 8.99
N GLU A 50 14.93 7.16 9.87
CA GLU A 50 15.47 8.52 9.70
C GLU A 50 16.99 8.51 9.70
N GLY A 51 17.62 7.69 10.55
CA GLY A 51 19.07 7.46 10.52
C GLY A 51 19.55 6.86 9.18
N PHE A 52 18.77 5.97 8.56
CA PHE A 52 19.11 5.44 7.24
C PHE A 52 18.95 6.48 6.12
N VAL A 53 17.97 7.38 6.23
CA VAL A 53 17.83 8.53 5.33
C VAL A 53 19.02 9.46 5.46
N ALA A 54 19.38 9.85 6.69
CA ALA A 54 20.54 10.70 6.95
C ALA A 54 21.86 10.10 6.44
N ALA A 55 21.97 8.76 6.45
CA ALA A 55 23.10 8.02 5.89
C ALA A 55 23.03 7.85 4.36
N GLY A 56 21.98 8.34 3.68
CA GLY A 56 21.80 8.21 2.24
C GLY A 56 21.47 6.79 1.75
N LYS A 57 21.14 5.86 2.67
CA LYS A 57 20.82 4.47 2.35
C LYS A 57 19.39 4.27 1.84
N ILE A 58 18.46 5.11 2.26
CA ILE A 58 17.07 5.14 1.78
C ILE A 58 16.64 6.59 1.53
N ARG A 59 15.64 6.81 0.67
CA ARG A 59 15.06 8.14 0.42
C ARG A 59 13.80 8.39 1.22
N ALA A 60 13.00 7.34 1.42
CA ALA A 60 11.77 7.39 2.20
C ALA A 60 11.49 6.01 2.81
N TYR A 61 10.58 5.99 3.77
CA TYR A 61 10.12 4.73 4.35
C TYR A 61 8.59 4.69 4.46
N GLY A 62 8.07 3.49 4.68
CA GLY A 62 6.65 3.24 4.77
C GLY A 62 6.30 2.04 5.64
N VAL A 63 5.02 1.75 5.73
CA VAL A 63 4.46 0.57 6.38
C VAL A 63 3.68 -0.24 5.36
N ALA A 64 4.03 -1.52 5.24
CA ALA A 64 3.30 -2.49 4.43
C ALA A 64 2.52 -3.43 5.36
N THR A 65 1.22 -3.58 5.13
CA THR A 65 0.34 -4.40 5.98
C THR A 65 -0.63 -5.21 5.13
N TRP A 66 -1.03 -6.37 5.64
CA TRP A 66 -2.08 -7.14 4.98
C TRP A 66 -3.47 -6.67 5.41
N ASN A 67 -3.75 -6.59 6.70
CA ASN A 67 -5.06 -6.21 7.22
C ASN A 67 -5.09 -4.85 7.92
N GLY A 68 -3.96 -4.37 8.42
CA GLY A 68 -3.91 -3.31 9.41
C GLY A 68 -4.71 -2.05 9.09
N PHE A 69 -4.71 -1.63 7.83
CA PHE A 69 -5.48 -0.44 7.42
C PHE A 69 -6.92 -0.74 6.98
N ARG A 70 -7.25 -2.01 6.70
CA ARG A 70 -8.54 -2.42 6.10
C ARG A 70 -9.56 -2.93 7.11
N VAL A 71 -9.16 -3.21 8.34
CA VAL A 71 -10.08 -3.60 9.41
C VAL A 71 -10.55 -2.37 10.19
N PRO A 72 -11.80 -2.37 10.68
CA PRO A 72 -12.36 -1.25 11.44
C PRO A 72 -11.59 -0.94 12.72
N PRO A 73 -11.66 0.31 13.23
CA PRO A 73 -11.16 0.67 14.55
C PRO A 73 -11.74 -0.26 15.63
N GLY A 74 -10.89 -0.65 16.58
CA GLY A 74 -11.26 -1.57 17.66
C GLY A 74 -11.16 -3.05 17.31
N GLN A 75 -11.02 -3.42 16.04
CA GLN A 75 -10.71 -4.81 15.68
C GLN A 75 -9.23 -5.13 15.88
N ALA A 76 -8.96 -6.40 16.19
CA ALA A 76 -7.60 -6.90 16.33
C ALA A 76 -6.77 -6.64 15.06
N GLY A 77 -5.57 -6.10 15.23
CA GLY A 77 -4.67 -5.79 14.13
C GLY A 77 -4.93 -4.45 13.43
N HIS A 78 -5.95 -3.67 13.84
CA HIS A 78 -6.17 -2.34 13.26
C HIS A 78 -4.97 -1.41 13.48
N LEU A 79 -4.49 -0.78 12.40
CA LEU A 79 -3.49 0.27 12.43
C LEU A 79 -4.11 1.61 12.05
N SER A 80 -3.90 2.63 12.90
CA SER A 80 -4.31 4.00 12.62
C SER A 80 -3.21 4.74 11.85
N LEU A 81 -3.55 5.29 10.69
CA LEU A 81 -2.65 6.14 9.91
C LEU A 81 -2.26 7.41 10.67
N ALA A 82 -3.19 8.03 11.38
CA ALA A 82 -2.92 9.20 12.20
C ALA A 82 -1.89 8.90 13.31
N ARG A 83 -2.01 7.75 13.98
CA ARG A 83 -1.02 7.34 15.00
C ARG A 83 0.35 7.02 14.42
N LEU A 84 0.41 6.44 13.20
CA LEU A 84 1.68 6.23 12.50
C LEU A 84 2.35 7.56 12.15
N LEU A 85 1.59 8.54 11.68
CA LEU A 85 2.11 9.89 11.41
C LEU A 85 2.60 10.58 12.68
N ASN A 86 1.89 10.44 13.80
CA ASN A 86 2.34 10.96 15.09
C ASN A 86 3.66 10.32 15.50
N ALA A 87 3.81 9.00 15.33
CA ALA A 87 5.07 8.30 15.60
C ALA A 87 6.19 8.78 14.66
N ALA A 88 5.90 9.05 13.39
CA ALA A 88 6.87 9.61 12.43
C ALA A 88 7.28 11.04 12.82
N GLY A 89 6.33 11.86 13.24
CA GLY A 89 6.59 13.20 13.78
C GLY A 89 7.47 13.16 15.03
N GLY A 90 7.26 12.18 15.91
CA GLY A 90 8.12 11.94 17.08
C GLY A 90 9.54 11.51 16.70
N ALA A 91 9.70 10.77 15.61
CA ALA A 91 10.98 10.25 15.14
C ALA A 91 11.82 11.25 14.34
N GLY A 92 11.21 11.99 13.41
CA GLY A 92 11.90 12.87 12.44
C GLY A 92 11.42 14.32 12.45
N GLY A 93 10.51 14.69 13.36
CA GLY A 93 9.93 16.03 13.38
C GLY A 93 9.00 16.29 12.20
N ARG A 94 8.89 17.57 11.81
CA ARG A 94 8.01 17.99 10.70
C ARG A 94 8.46 17.46 9.34
N ASP A 95 9.76 17.26 9.15
CA ASP A 95 10.38 16.87 7.89
C ASP A 95 10.66 15.37 7.83
N HIS A 96 10.00 14.55 8.69
CA HIS A 96 10.14 13.11 8.67
C HIS A 96 9.94 12.53 7.25
N HIS A 97 10.49 11.33 7.00
CA HIS A 97 10.47 10.68 5.68
C HIS A 97 9.50 9.49 5.59
N PHE A 98 8.57 9.36 6.54
CA PHE A 98 7.43 8.45 6.40
C PHE A 98 6.49 9.01 5.33
N ARG A 99 6.44 8.37 4.16
CA ARG A 99 5.69 8.86 2.98
C ARG A 99 4.77 7.83 2.37
N TRP A 100 4.93 6.56 2.70
CA TRP A 100 4.27 5.48 1.97
C TRP A 100 3.53 4.53 2.88
N ILE A 101 2.40 4.05 2.38
CA ILE A 101 1.75 2.85 2.90
C ILE A 101 1.58 1.83 1.77
N GLN A 102 1.58 0.56 2.15
CA GLN A 102 1.25 -0.54 1.24
C GLN A 102 0.15 -1.40 1.86
N LEU A 103 -0.84 -1.73 1.04
CA LEU A 103 -1.98 -2.55 1.43
C LEU A 103 -2.50 -3.35 0.23
N PRO A 104 -3.20 -4.49 0.44
CA PRO A 104 -3.85 -5.20 -0.64
C PRO A 104 -5.05 -4.40 -1.16
N LEU A 105 -5.16 -4.37 -2.51
CA LEU A 105 -6.34 -3.86 -3.20
C LEU A 105 -6.51 -4.57 -4.53
N ASN A 106 -7.66 -5.16 -4.74
CA ASN A 106 -8.09 -5.78 -5.99
C ASN A 106 -9.62 -5.92 -6.02
N LEU A 107 -10.17 -6.44 -7.11
CA LEU A 107 -11.62 -6.60 -7.30
C LEU A 107 -12.29 -7.52 -6.26
N ALA A 108 -11.56 -8.49 -5.67
CA ALA A 108 -12.08 -9.36 -4.61
C ALA A 108 -11.75 -8.84 -3.19
N MET A 109 -10.92 -7.83 -3.07
CA MET A 109 -10.49 -7.21 -1.81
C MET A 109 -10.55 -5.68 -1.96
N PRO A 110 -11.77 -5.09 -2.13
CA PRO A 110 -11.94 -3.67 -2.41
C PRO A 110 -12.02 -2.81 -1.14
N GLU A 111 -11.85 -3.37 0.05
CA GLU A 111 -12.13 -2.71 1.33
C GLU A 111 -11.38 -1.38 1.48
N ALA A 112 -10.12 -1.30 1.01
CA ALA A 112 -9.34 -0.07 1.10
C ALA A 112 -9.96 1.10 0.31
N PHE A 113 -10.76 0.79 -0.71
CA PHE A 113 -11.49 1.75 -1.53
C PHE A 113 -12.91 2.01 -1.00
N LEU A 114 -13.59 0.99 -0.43
CA LEU A 114 -15.02 1.06 -0.12
C LEU A 114 -15.34 1.25 1.36
N ILE A 115 -14.51 0.72 2.28
CA ILE A 115 -14.88 0.64 3.70
C ILE A 115 -14.14 1.69 4.52
N PRO A 116 -14.86 2.61 5.19
CA PRO A 116 -14.25 3.57 6.10
C PRO A 116 -13.68 2.86 7.34
N THR A 117 -12.36 2.97 7.54
CA THR A 117 -11.64 2.34 8.65
C THR A 117 -10.59 3.25 9.28
N GLN A 118 -10.39 4.45 8.77
CA GLN A 118 -9.34 5.36 9.23
C GLN A 118 -9.95 6.69 9.69
N GLU A 119 -9.67 7.05 10.92
CA GLU A 119 -10.09 8.34 11.46
C GLU A 119 -9.02 9.40 11.18
N VAL A 120 -9.46 10.50 10.58
CA VAL A 120 -8.65 11.69 10.29
C VAL A 120 -9.47 12.92 10.69
N ASP A 121 -9.00 13.69 11.63
CA ASP A 121 -9.62 14.93 12.13
C ASP A 121 -11.12 14.77 12.47
N GLY A 122 -11.46 13.66 13.15
CA GLY A 122 -12.83 13.34 13.58
C GLY A 122 -13.73 12.78 12.46
N THR A 123 -13.21 12.59 11.27
CA THR A 123 -13.93 11.98 10.15
C THR A 123 -13.40 10.58 9.86
N VAL A 124 -14.29 9.60 9.72
CA VAL A 124 -13.90 8.24 9.36
C VAL A 124 -13.90 8.11 7.83
N LEU A 125 -12.74 7.85 7.27
CA LEU A 125 -12.48 7.77 5.83
C LEU A 125 -12.06 6.35 5.42
N THR A 126 -12.18 6.03 4.13
CA THR A 126 -11.54 4.82 3.59
C THR A 126 -10.03 4.94 3.67
N PRO A 127 -9.26 3.84 3.73
CA PRO A 127 -7.79 3.88 3.75
C PRO A 127 -7.18 4.73 2.65
N LEU A 128 -7.71 4.67 1.42
CA LEU A 128 -7.21 5.47 0.30
C LEU A 128 -7.48 6.97 0.49
N ALA A 129 -8.69 7.33 0.91
CA ALA A 129 -9.06 8.72 1.16
C ALA A 129 -8.28 9.30 2.35
N ALA A 130 -8.11 8.52 3.42
CA ALA A 130 -7.32 8.93 4.58
C ALA A 130 -5.84 9.14 4.23
N ALA A 131 -5.25 8.23 3.47
CA ALA A 131 -3.86 8.38 3.00
C ALA A 131 -3.70 9.66 2.17
N GLN A 132 -4.64 9.94 1.27
CA GLN A 132 -4.64 11.17 0.46
C GLN A 132 -4.77 12.42 1.33
N ALA A 133 -5.69 12.43 2.30
CA ALA A 133 -5.88 13.57 3.22
C ALA A 133 -4.63 13.82 4.08
N LEU A 134 -3.90 12.78 4.42
CA LEU A 134 -2.68 12.82 5.23
C LEU A 134 -1.39 13.00 4.39
N GLY A 135 -1.49 13.18 3.07
CA GLY A 135 -0.34 13.38 2.18
C GLY A 135 0.54 12.14 1.99
N LEU A 136 0.01 10.93 2.27
CA LEU A 136 0.71 9.67 2.08
C LEU A 136 0.47 9.10 0.68
N GLN A 137 1.50 8.48 0.13
CA GLN A 137 1.43 7.72 -1.11
C GLN A 137 0.97 6.28 -0.83
N VAL A 138 0.16 5.73 -1.72
CA VAL A 138 -0.33 4.37 -1.58
C VAL A 138 0.23 3.46 -2.66
N GLN A 139 0.91 2.41 -2.21
CA GLN A 139 1.31 1.29 -3.04
C GLN A 139 0.37 0.11 -2.78
N THR A 140 -0.26 -0.43 -3.81
CA THR A 140 -1.14 -1.59 -3.62
C THR A 140 -0.41 -2.89 -3.90
N SER A 141 -0.65 -3.90 -3.05
CA SER A 141 -0.22 -5.28 -3.25
C SER A 141 -1.38 -6.15 -3.70
N ALA A 142 -1.08 -7.37 -4.12
CA ALA A 142 -2.06 -8.38 -4.54
C ALA A 142 -3.02 -7.93 -5.66
N SER A 143 -2.61 -7.01 -6.53
CA SER A 143 -3.47 -6.42 -7.57
C SER A 143 -4.20 -7.45 -8.46
N ILE A 144 -3.60 -8.62 -8.68
CA ILE A 144 -4.20 -9.75 -9.41
C ILE A 144 -4.34 -11.02 -8.55
N MET A 145 -4.14 -10.93 -7.22
CA MET A 145 -4.18 -12.06 -6.27
C MET A 145 -3.39 -13.30 -6.75
N GLN A 146 -2.17 -13.09 -7.25
CA GLN A 146 -1.36 -14.18 -7.84
C GLN A 146 -2.12 -14.93 -8.95
N ALA A 147 -2.80 -14.19 -9.82
CA ALA A 147 -3.68 -14.66 -10.90
C ALA A 147 -4.97 -15.38 -10.45
N ARG A 148 -5.22 -15.56 -9.15
CA ARG A 148 -6.41 -16.27 -8.65
C ARG A 148 -7.72 -15.55 -9.02
N ILE A 149 -7.73 -14.23 -9.04
CA ILE A 149 -8.94 -13.46 -9.36
C ILE A 149 -9.30 -13.56 -10.86
N LEU A 150 -8.33 -13.83 -11.72
CA LEU A 150 -8.54 -13.76 -13.17
C LEU A 150 -9.57 -14.78 -13.67
N ASN A 151 -9.62 -15.95 -13.02
CA ASN A 151 -10.59 -17.01 -13.34
C ASN A 151 -11.96 -16.80 -12.67
N GLN A 152 -12.11 -15.74 -11.86
CA GLN A 152 -13.36 -15.42 -11.15
C GLN A 152 -14.09 -14.25 -11.80
N LEU A 153 -13.44 -13.55 -12.75
CA LEU A 153 -14.07 -12.45 -13.48
C LEU A 153 -15.07 -13.00 -14.51
N PRO A 154 -16.24 -12.35 -14.67
CA PRO A 154 -17.22 -12.75 -15.66
C PRO A 154 -16.66 -12.71 -17.09
N ASP A 155 -17.18 -13.57 -17.95
CA ASP A 155 -16.89 -13.51 -19.39
C ASP A 155 -17.21 -12.12 -19.94
N GLY A 156 -16.32 -11.58 -20.76
CA GLY A 156 -16.49 -10.24 -21.33
C GLY A 156 -16.16 -9.07 -20.39
N PHE A 157 -15.80 -9.33 -19.11
CA PHE A 157 -15.47 -8.26 -18.15
C PHE A 157 -14.37 -7.33 -18.68
N ALA A 158 -13.28 -7.87 -19.21
CA ALA A 158 -12.21 -7.06 -19.78
C ALA A 158 -12.68 -6.23 -20.97
N ALA A 159 -13.48 -6.83 -21.87
CA ALA A 159 -13.99 -6.15 -23.05
C ALA A 159 -14.92 -4.98 -22.71
N ALA A 160 -15.65 -5.05 -21.60
CA ALA A 160 -16.51 -3.94 -21.12
C ALA A 160 -15.70 -2.67 -20.80
N PHE A 161 -14.39 -2.80 -20.51
CA PHE A 161 -13.47 -1.68 -20.31
C PHE A 161 -12.53 -1.41 -21.49
N GLY A 162 -12.83 -2.02 -22.67
CA GLY A 162 -11.98 -1.91 -23.86
C GLY A 162 -10.62 -2.59 -23.71
N LEU A 163 -10.52 -3.57 -22.80
CA LEU A 163 -9.30 -4.30 -22.46
C LEU A 163 -9.34 -5.71 -23.06
N ARG A 164 -8.16 -6.30 -23.28
CA ARG A 164 -8.05 -7.59 -23.96
C ARG A 164 -8.09 -8.78 -23.01
N THR A 165 -7.58 -8.60 -21.77
CA THR A 165 -7.41 -9.71 -20.83
C THR A 165 -7.92 -9.38 -19.44
N PRO A 166 -8.33 -10.41 -18.67
CA PRO A 166 -8.71 -10.25 -17.26
C PRO A 166 -7.60 -9.62 -16.41
N ALA A 167 -6.33 -9.91 -16.70
CA ALA A 167 -5.19 -9.31 -15.97
C ALA A 167 -5.12 -7.80 -16.17
N GLN A 168 -5.29 -7.35 -17.42
CA GLN A 168 -5.36 -5.91 -17.72
C GLN A 168 -6.54 -5.25 -17.00
N ALA A 169 -7.71 -5.89 -16.95
CA ALA A 169 -8.88 -5.35 -16.28
C ALA A 169 -8.66 -5.23 -14.75
N ALA A 170 -8.11 -6.24 -14.12
CA ALA A 170 -7.80 -6.22 -12.69
C ALA A 170 -6.76 -5.13 -12.34
N LEU A 171 -5.72 -4.96 -13.16
CA LEU A 171 -4.73 -3.90 -12.99
C LEU A 171 -5.32 -2.51 -13.24
N GLN A 172 -6.14 -2.37 -14.28
CA GLN A 172 -6.82 -1.11 -14.61
C GLN A 172 -7.73 -0.67 -13.47
N PHE A 173 -8.50 -1.56 -12.86
CA PHE A 173 -9.26 -1.28 -11.66
C PHE A 173 -8.35 -0.74 -10.56
N THR A 174 -7.35 -1.54 -10.15
CA THR A 174 -6.50 -1.21 -9.00
C THR A 174 -5.78 0.13 -9.18
N ARG A 175 -5.17 0.36 -10.35
CA ARG A 175 -4.44 1.61 -10.62
C ARG A 175 -5.35 2.83 -10.76
N SER A 176 -6.64 2.61 -11.07
CA SER A 176 -7.61 3.69 -11.25
C SER A 176 -8.25 4.13 -9.94
N CYS A 177 -8.21 3.33 -8.88
CA CYS A 177 -8.76 3.73 -7.59
C CYS A 177 -8.13 5.04 -7.11
N PRO A 178 -8.95 6.06 -6.76
CA PRO A 178 -8.44 7.34 -6.28
C PRO A 178 -7.50 7.15 -5.08
N GLY A 179 -6.39 7.89 -5.08
CA GLY A 179 -5.36 7.78 -4.03
C GLY A 179 -4.29 6.71 -4.30
N VAL A 180 -4.47 5.79 -5.23
CA VAL A 180 -3.44 4.80 -5.59
C VAL A 180 -2.34 5.45 -6.42
N SER A 181 -1.11 5.40 -5.89
CA SER A 181 0.10 5.89 -6.55
C SER A 181 0.75 4.81 -7.41
N THR A 182 0.80 3.57 -6.90
CA THR A 182 1.46 2.44 -7.57
C THR A 182 0.69 1.14 -7.32
N ALA A 183 0.40 0.40 -8.39
CA ALA A 183 -0.16 -0.96 -8.30
C ALA A 183 0.95 -1.98 -8.57
N LEU A 184 1.32 -2.75 -7.56
CA LEU A 184 2.31 -3.81 -7.69
C LEU A 184 1.71 -5.01 -8.42
N CYS A 185 2.45 -5.53 -9.39
CA CYS A 185 2.11 -6.77 -10.08
C CYS A 185 3.36 -7.62 -10.26
N GLY A 186 3.30 -8.87 -9.81
CA GLY A 186 4.35 -9.86 -10.06
C GLY A 186 4.29 -10.36 -11.51
N MET A 187 5.43 -10.31 -12.20
CA MET A 187 5.54 -10.70 -13.61
C MET A 187 6.79 -11.55 -13.81
N GLY A 188 6.61 -12.87 -13.85
CA GLY A 188 7.71 -13.84 -14.04
C GLY A 188 8.04 -14.14 -15.50
N GLN A 189 7.25 -13.62 -16.47
CA GLN A 189 7.44 -13.88 -17.90
C GLN A 189 7.40 -12.56 -18.68
N ALA A 190 8.22 -12.45 -19.70
CA ALA A 190 8.29 -11.25 -20.55
C ALA A 190 6.95 -10.93 -21.24
N ALA A 191 6.18 -11.96 -21.60
CA ALA A 191 4.84 -11.79 -22.18
C ALA A 191 3.89 -11.08 -21.20
N HIS A 192 3.93 -11.44 -19.91
CA HIS A 192 3.11 -10.76 -18.88
C HIS A 192 3.56 -9.31 -18.67
N VAL A 193 4.86 -9.01 -18.81
CA VAL A 193 5.34 -7.62 -18.74
C VAL A 193 4.76 -6.83 -19.91
N ALA A 194 4.88 -7.34 -21.14
CA ALA A 194 4.37 -6.69 -22.34
C ALA A 194 2.85 -6.44 -22.24
N GLU A 195 2.09 -7.46 -21.81
CA GLU A 195 0.65 -7.38 -21.63
C GLU A 195 0.25 -6.31 -20.60
N ASN A 196 0.87 -6.34 -19.43
CA ASN A 196 0.47 -5.49 -18.31
C ASN A 196 0.91 -4.03 -18.50
N ILE A 197 2.03 -3.78 -19.20
CA ILE A 197 2.51 -2.42 -19.44
C ILE A 197 1.59 -1.64 -20.38
N GLU A 198 0.84 -2.31 -21.25
CA GLU A 198 -0.13 -1.67 -22.14
C GLU A 198 -1.19 -0.87 -21.35
N VAL A 199 -1.56 -1.34 -20.15
CA VAL A 199 -2.51 -0.64 -19.28
C VAL A 199 -2.02 0.75 -18.90
N MET A 200 -0.71 0.97 -18.87
CA MET A 200 -0.12 2.26 -18.51
C MET A 200 -0.39 3.35 -19.57
N ALA A 201 -0.63 2.97 -20.81
CA ALA A 201 -0.96 3.89 -21.90
C ALA A 201 -2.44 4.34 -21.87
N LEU A 202 -3.27 3.70 -21.06
CA LEU A 202 -4.70 4.00 -20.98
C LEU A 202 -4.98 5.07 -19.92
N PRO A 203 -6.03 5.89 -20.09
CA PRO A 203 -6.50 6.76 -19.02
C PRO A 203 -6.99 5.92 -17.82
N LYS A 204 -6.90 6.47 -16.62
CA LYS A 204 -7.54 5.86 -15.44
C LYS A 204 -9.06 5.82 -15.64
N LEU A 205 -9.72 4.81 -15.08
CA LEU A 205 -11.19 4.76 -15.06
C LEU A 205 -11.73 5.92 -14.20
N ALA A 206 -12.88 6.46 -14.62
CA ALA A 206 -13.57 7.46 -13.84
C ALA A 206 -14.11 6.86 -12.51
N PRO A 207 -14.18 7.64 -11.42
CA PRO A 207 -14.67 7.15 -10.13
C PRO A 207 -16.05 6.51 -10.19
N GLU A 208 -16.94 7.03 -11.04
CA GLU A 208 -18.29 6.52 -11.25
C GLU A 208 -18.28 5.11 -11.85
N ALA A 209 -17.37 4.86 -12.81
CA ALA A 209 -17.18 3.52 -13.40
C ALA A 209 -16.61 2.52 -12.38
N LEU A 210 -15.78 2.98 -11.44
CA LEU A 210 -15.27 2.14 -10.35
C LEU A 210 -16.37 1.78 -9.35
N GLY A 211 -17.21 2.75 -8.98
CA GLY A 211 -18.33 2.54 -8.06
C GLY A 211 -19.35 1.54 -8.61
N SER A 212 -19.66 1.59 -9.90
CA SER A 212 -20.64 0.70 -10.54
C SER A 212 -20.21 -0.78 -10.58
N LEU A 213 -18.96 -1.10 -10.28
CA LEU A 213 -18.48 -2.48 -10.19
C LEU A 213 -18.97 -3.22 -8.93
N PHE A 214 -19.45 -2.50 -7.94
CA PHE A 214 -19.82 -3.07 -6.62
C PHE A 214 -21.29 -2.85 -6.26
N GLY A 215 -22.12 -2.40 -7.19
CA GLY A 215 -23.58 -2.23 -7.05
C GLY A 215 -24.03 -0.81 -6.98
#